data_7146200e9390e6671780fb1335b1e3ea
#
_entry.id   7146200e9390e6671780fb1335b1e3ea
#
_cell.length_a   1.000
_cell.length_b   1.000
_cell.length_c   1.000
_cell.angle_alpha   90.00
_cell.angle_beta   90.00
_cell.angle_gamma   90.00
#
_symmetry.space_group_name_H-M   'P 1'
#
loop_
_entity.id
_entity.type
_entity.pdbx_description
1 polymer ?
#
loop_
_entity_poly.entity_id
_entity_poly.type
_entity_poly.pdbx_seq_one_letter_code
_entity_poly.pdbx_strand_id
1 'polypeptide(L)'
;GQAVKPIALRFIRDLASYPLLKGIPLFGIGGITTWQDALDFILLGCTALQVCTSVMEYGYRIIDHLKEGLSIYMKQHDIASLDELRGLALPNLVQPEQLDRERKLHCEIDSRRCIHCGRCYISCLDGGHQAIGWEKRTPMIDKSLCVGCGLCTLVCPTEAISLVNSL
;
A
#
# COMPACT_ATOMS: atom_id res chain seq x y z
N GLY A 1 2.16 -15.51 11.17
CA GLY A 1 1.81 -14.14 11.46
C GLY A 1 1.96 -13.25 10.25
N GLN A 2 2.06 -11.96 10.43
CA GLN A 2 2.02 -10.92 9.38
C GLN A 2 3.06 -11.08 8.27
N ALA A 3 4.24 -11.59 8.56
CA ALA A 3 5.30 -11.80 7.56
C ALA A 3 4.90 -12.70 6.38
N VAL A 4 3.89 -13.56 6.56
CA VAL A 4 3.39 -14.48 5.53
C VAL A 4 2.40 -13.80 4.58
N LYS A 5 1.79 -12.68 4.99
CA LYS A 5 0.71 -12.02 4.23
C LYS A 5 1.06 -11.73 2.76
N PRO A 6 2.21 -11.14 2.41
CA PRO A 6 2.53 -10.87 1.01
C PRO A 6 2.58 -12.14 0.14
N ILE A 7 3.10 -13.24 0.73
CA ILE A 7 3.18 -14.54 0.06
C ILE A 7 1.77 -15.12 -0.12
N ALA A 8 0.94 -15.08 0.93
CA ALA A 8 -0.44 -15.57 0.88
C ALA A 8 -1.28 -14.80 -0.15
N LEU A 9 -1.19 -13.47 -0.18
CA LEU A 9 -1.88 -12.64 -1.18
C LEU A 9 -1.45 -12.98 -2.60
N ARG A 10 -0.15 -13.25 -2.82
CA ARG A 10 0.35 -13.68 -4.13
C ARG A 10 -0.28 -15.00 -4.56
N PHE A 11 -0.34 -15.99 -3.66
CA PHE A 11 -0.98 -17.29 -3.96
C PHE A 11 -2.47 -17.12 -4.29
N ILE A 12 -3.20 -16.33 -3.48
CA ILE A 12 -4.63 -16.06 -3.74
C ILE A 12 -4.83 -15.40 -5.10
N ARG A 13 -4.02 -14.39 -5.43
CA ARG A 13 -4.06 -13.73 -6.74
C ARG A 13 -3.86 -14.73 -7.88
N ASP A 14 -2.87 -15.61 -7.77
CA ASP A 14 -2.55 -16.57 -8.81
C ASP A 14 -3.66 -17.62 -8.95
N LEU A 15 -4.24 -18.11 -7.85
CA LEU A 15 -5.39 -19.01 -7.85
C LEU A 15 -6.65 -18.35 -8.43
N ALA A 16 -6.96 -17.13 -8.02
CA ALA A 16 -8.12 -16.38 -8.51
C ALA A 16 -8.04 -16.08 -10.01
N SER A 17 -6.83 -15.94 -10.54
CA SER A 17 -6.56 -15.69 -11.95
C SER A 17 -6.51 -16.97 -12.80
N TYR A 18 -6.52 -18.16 -12.18
CA TYR A 18 -6.35 -19.41 -12.89
C TYR A 18 -7.68 -19.88 -13.50
N PRO A 19 -7.79 -20.04 -14.85
CA PRO A 19 -9.07 -20.25 -15.52
C PRO A 19 -9.84 -21.49 -15.07
N LEU A 20 -9.14 -22.57 -14.70
CA LEU A 20 -9.76 -23.82 -14.26
C LEU A 20 -10.39 -23.75 -12.86
N LEU A 21 -10.05 -22.72 -12.07
CA LEU A 21 -10.60 -22.50 -10.74
C LEU A 21 -11.74 -21.49 -10.74
N LYS A 22 -12.15 -21.01 -11.89
CA LYS A 22 -13.25 -20.06 -12.02
C LYS A 22 -14.54 -20.64 -11.41
N GLY A 23 -15.11 -19.91 -10.45
CA GLY A 23 -16.33 -20.33 -9.74
C GLY A 23 -16.10 -21.20 -8.53
N ILE A 24 -14.86 -21.62 -8.24
CA ILE A 24 -14.51 -22.32 -7.01
C ILE A 24 -14.31 -21.29 -5.91
N PRO A 25 -14.99 -21.39 -4.75
CA PRO A 25 -14.81 -20.46 -3.64
C PRO A 25 -13.40 -20.58 -3.06
N LEU A 26 -12.71 -19.44 -2.92
CA LEU A 26 -11.38 -19.36 -2.35
C LEU A 26 -11.45 -18.96 -0.88
N PHE A 27 -10.63 -19.62 -0.06
CA PHE A 27 -10.45 -19.33 1.35
C PHE A 27 -9.08 -18.69 1.57
N GLY A 28 -9.08 -17.43 2.06
CA GLY A 28 -7.83 -16.68 2.33
C GLY A 28 -7.32 -16.94 3.73
N ILE A 29 -6.05 -17.32 3.85
CA ILE A 29 -5.36 -17.51 5.13
C ILE A 29 -3.93 -16.96 5.04
N GLY A 30 -3.47 -16.36 6.13
CA GLY A 30 -2.06 -15.96 6.31
C GLY A 30 -1.87 -14.48 6.60
N GLY A 31 -1.57 -14.14 7.84
CA GLY A 31 -1.18 -12.80 8.29
C GLY A 31 -2.33 -11.79 8.42
N ILE A 32 -3.57 -12.24 8.54
CA ILE A 32 -4.73 -11.38 8.78
C ILE A 32 -4.74 -10.99 10.26
N THR A 33 -4.55 -9.69 10.54
CA THR A 33 -4.55 -9.11 11.89
C THR A 33 -5.46 -7.88 12.01
N THR A 34 -5.71 -7.21 10.89
CA THR A 34 -6.56 -6.02 10.81
C THR A 34 -7.67 -6.21 9.77
N TRP A 35 -8.70 -5.36 9.83
CA TRP A 35 -9.75 -5.37 8.82
C TRP A 35 -9.23 -5.03 7.41
N GLN A 36 -8.17 -4.21 7.29
CA GLN A 36 -7.50 -3.93 6.03
C GLN A 36 -6.87 -5.21 5.45
N ASP A 37 -6.23 -6.02 6.31
CA ASP A 37 -5.70 -7.31 5.85
C ASP A 37 -6.81 -8.21 5.31
N ALA A 38 -7.95 -8.26 6.01
CA ALA A 38 -9.12 -9.02 5.56
C ALA A 38 -9.65 -8.50 4.22
N LEU A 39 -9.72 -7.18 4.06
CA LEU A 39 -10.16 -6.52 2.82
C LEU A 39 -9.25 -6.90 1.64
N ASP A 40 -7.93 -6.92 1.82
CA ASP A 40 -6.98 -7.29 0.76
C ASP A 40 -7.28 -8.67 0.17
N PHE A 41 -7.59 -9.66 1.02
CA PHE A 41 -7.96 -11.00 0.56
C PHE A 41 -9.31 -11.02 -0.18
N ILE A 42 -10.29 -10.26 0.30
CA ILE A 42 -11.62 -10.15 -0.35
C ILE A 42 -11.47 -9.50 -1.73
N LEU A 43 -10.71 -8.42 -1.83
CA LEU A 43 -10.44 -7.73 -3.10
C LEU A 43 -9.73 -8.63 -4.12
N LEU A 44 -8.99 -9.64 -3.66
CA LEU A 44 -8.37 -10.68 -4.50
C LEU A 44 -9.28 -11.88 -4.78
N GLY A 45 -10.55 -11.83 -4.36
CA GLY A 45 -11.53 -12.86 -4.74
C GLY A 45 -11.84 -13.90 -3.67
N CYS A 46 -11.31 -13.78 -2.45
CA CYS A 46 -11.65 -14.72 -1.38
C CYS A 46 -13.12 -14.60 -0.98
N THR A 47 -13.75 -15.76 -0.84
CA THR A 47 -15.13 -15.92 -0.36
C THR A 47 -15.21 -15.97 1.15
N ALA A 48 -14.20 -16.56 1.79
CA ALA A 48 -14.08 -16.64 3.23
C ALA A 48 -12.63 -16.47 3.68
N LEU A 49 -12.46 -16.14 4.95
CA LEU A 49 -11.15 -15.85 5.53
C LEU A 49 -10.93 -16.75 6.75
N GLN A 50 -9.69 -17.14 6.96
CA GLN A 50 -9.26 -17.93 8.13
C GLN A 50 -8.20 -17.15 8.90
N VAL A 51 -8.37 -17.08 10.21
CA VAL A 51 -7.50 -16.37 11.14
C VAL A 51 -6.97 -17.36 12.17
N CYS A 52 -5.66 -17.42 12.35
CA CYS A 52 -5.03 -18.32 13.31
C CYS A 52 -4.22 -17.54 14.35
N THR A 53 -3.04 -17.02 13.99
CA THR A 53 -2.10 -16.37 14.93
C THR A 53 -2.76 -15.22 15.69
N SER A 54 -3.55 -14.39 15.01
CA SER A 54 -4.22 -13.24 15.66
C SER A 54 -5.26 -13.66 16.69
N VAL A 55 -5.89 -14.85 16.52
CA VAL A 55 -6.77 -15.42 17.57
C VAL A 55 -5.95 -15.82 18.80
N MET A 56 -4.74 -16.35 18.58
CA MET A 56 -3.85 -16.71 19.70
C MET A 56 -3.34 -15.48 20.46
N GLU A 57 -3.13 -14.37 19.76
CA GLU A 57 -2.61 -13.12 20.34
C GLU A 57 -3.71 -12.28 21.01
N TYR A 58 -4.88 -12.16 20.37
CA TYR A 58 -5.95 -11.23 20.76
C TYR A 58 -7.23 -11.91 21.24
N GLY A 59 -7.31 -13.23 21.16
CA GLY A 59 -8.53 -13.99 21.42
C GLY A 59 -9.57 -13.87 20.32
N TYR A 60 -10.73 -14.51 20.49
CA TYR A 60 -11.80 -14.56 19.48
C TYR A 60 -12.41 -13.18 19.17
N ARG A 61 -12.27 -12.20 20.06
CA ARG A 61 -12.75 -10.83 19.82
C ARG A 61 -12.12 -10.17 18.59
N ILE A 62 -11.00 -10.69 18.08
CA ILE A 62 -10.41 -10.19 16.83
C ILE A 62 -11.42 -10.26 15.68
N ILE A 63 -12.31 -11.25 15.66
CA ILE A 63 -13.33 -11.42 14.63
C ILE A 63 -14.33 -10.24 14.64
N ASP A 64 -14.70 -9.77 15.83
CA ASP A 64 -15.61 -8.62 15.95
C ASP A 64 -14.93 -7.34 15.45
N HIS A 65 -13.66 -7.13 15.78
CA HIS A 65 -12.87 -5.99 15.27
C HIS A 65 -12.74 -6.00 13.74
N LEU A 66 -12.49 -7.19 13.14
CA LEU A 66 -12.43 -7.33 11.69
C LEU A 66 -13.77 -6.98 11.03
N LYS A 67 -14.88 -7.51 11.57
CA LYS A 67 -16.24 -7.24 11.09
C LYS A 67 -16.61 -5.77 11.22
N GLU A 68 -16.33 -5.16 12.38
CA GLU A 68 -16.63 -3.76 12.63
C GLU A 68 -15.89 -2.85 11.67
N GLY A 69 -14.57 -3.05 11.50
CA GLY A 69 -13.75 -2.27 10.57
C GLY A 69 -14.22 -2.40 9.13
N LEU A 70 -14.54 -3.62 8.66
CA LEU A 70 -15.10 -3.84 7.32
C LEU A 70 -16.47 -3.16 7.17
N SER A 71 -17.34 -3.22 8.18
CA SER A 71 -18.65 -2.58 8.16
C SER A 71 -18.56 -1.05 8.06
N ILE A 72 -17.61 -0.45 8.79
CA ILE A 72 -17.35 0.99 8.73
C ILE A 72 -16.84 1.38 7.33
N TYR A 73 -15.88 0.62 6.80
CA TYR A 73 -15.35 0.84 5.46
C TYR A 73 -16.44 0.77 4.39
N MET A 74 -17.26 -0.28 4.42
CA MET A 74 -18.37 -0.46 3.47
C MET A 74 -19.37 0.71 3.55
N LYS A 75 -19.71 1.15 4.76
CA LYS A 75 -20.60 2.31 4.96
C LYS A 75 -20.02 3.61 4.42
N GLN A 76 -18.70 3.83 4.59
CA GLN A 76 -18.02 5.04 4.10
C GLN A 76 -17.93 5.11 2.58
N HIS A 77 -17.99 3.95 1.91
CA HIS A 77 -17.88 3.82 0.46
C HIS A 77 -19.20 3.41 -0.23
N ASP A 78 -20.34 3.48 0.50
CA ASP A 78 -21.67 3.12 -0.01
C ASP A 78 -21.75 1.70 -0.60
N ILE A 79 -21.02 0.75 -0.02
CA ILE A 79 -20.97 -0.65 -0.46
C ILE A 79 -22.03 -1.45 0.32
N ALA A 80 -22.95 -2.06 -0.39
CA ALA A 80 -24.07 -2.78 0.22
C ALA A 80 -23.71 -4.22 0.65
N SER A 81 -22.77 -4.88 -0.06
CA SER A 81 -22.37 -6.25 0.26
C SER A 81 -20.91 -6.53 0.00
N LEU A 82 -20.34 -7.56 0.67
CA LEU A 82 -18.97 -8.03 0.41
C LEU A 82 -18.80 -8.61 -1.01
N ASP A 83 -19.90 -9.00 -1.66
CA ASP A 83 -19.86 -9.51 -3.03
C ASP A 83 -19.44 -8.44 -4.03
N GLU A 84 -19.74 -7.18 -3.76
CA GLU A 84 -19.28 -6.05 -4.58
C GLU A 84 -17.78 -5.83 -4.49
N LEU A 85 -17.16 -6.19 -3.36
CA LEU A 85 -15.73 -6.07 -3.15
C LEU A 85 -14.96 -7.27 -3.69
N ARG A 86 -15.62 -8.43 -3.78
CA ARG A 86 -14.94 -9.68 -4.11
C ARG A 86 -14.33 -9.65 -5.50
N GLY A 87 -13.01 -9.71 -5.55
CA GLY A 87 -12.25 -9.73 -6.80
C GLY A 87 -12.11 -8.38 -7.48
N LEU A 88 -12.54 -7.27 -6.86
CA LEU A 88 -12.51 -5.93 -7.45
C LEU A 88 -11.10 -5.48 -7.85
N ALA A 89 -10.07 -5.97 -7.18
CA ALA A 89 -8.69 -5.63 -7.51
C ALA A 89 -8.11 -6.44 -8.68
N LEU A 90 -8.67 -7.61 -9.00
CA LEU A 90 -8.10 -8.51 -9.99
C LEU A 90 -7.88 -7.90 -11.38
N PRO A 91 -8.81 -7.11 -11.96
CA PRO A 91 -8.63 -6.49 -13.27
C PRO A 91 -7.50 -5.45 -13.31
N ASN A 92 -7.13 -4.90 -12.16
CA ASN A 92 -6.09 -3.87 -12.03
C ASN A 92 -4.69 -4.44 -11.77
N LEU A 93 -4.60 -5.76 -11.60
CA LEU A 93 -3.33 -6.42 -11.38
C LEU A 93 -2.65 -6.73 -12.71
N VAL A 94 -1.43 -6.27 -12.85
CA VAL A 94 -0.60 -6.51 -14.03
C VAL A 94 0.48 -7.53 -13.73
N GLN A 95 0.97 -8.20 -14.78
CA GLN A 95 2.13 -9.08 -14.65
C GLN A 95 3.42 -8.25 -14.50
N PRO A 96 4.46 -8.77 -13.84
CA PRO A 96 5.72 -8.04 -13.65
C PRO A 96 6.34 -7.51 -14.94
N GLU A 97 6.12 -8.22 -16.06
CA GLU A 97 6.60 -7.86 -17.39
C GLU A 97 5.86 -6.65 -18.00
N GLN A 98 4.65 -6.39 -17.50
CA GLN A 98 3.80 -5.28 -17.94
C GLN A 98 4.00 -4.01 -17.11
N LEU A 99 4.82 -4.10 -16.04
CA LEU A 99 5.14 -2.94 -15.22
C LEU A 99 6.03 -1.97 -16.02
N ASP A 100 5.60 -0.72 -16.10
CA ASP A 100 6.42 0.35 -16.65
C ASP A 100 7.59 0.66 -15.69
N ARG A 101 8.75 0.05 -15.97
CA ARG A 101 9.98 0.22 -15.20
C ARG A 101 10.80 1.43 -15.65
N GLU A 102 10.46 2.02 -16.80
CA GLU A 102 11.12 3.21 -17.34
C GLU A 102 10.53 4.50 -16.74
N ARG A 103 9.39 4.40 -16.08
CA ARG A 103 8.74 5.54 -15.41
C ARG A 103 9.62 6.09 -14.31
N LYS A 104 10.17 7.27 -14.54
CA LYS A 104 10.96 8.00 -13.55
C LYS A 104 10.08 9.03 -12.83
N LEU A 105 10.15 9.01 -11.52
CA LEU A 105 9.55 10.03 -10.67
C LEU A 105 10.65 10.88 -10.05
N HIS A 106 10.36 12.14 -9.81
CA HIS A 106 11.20 12.99 -8.96
C HIS A 106 10.32 13.74 -7.97
N CYS A 107 10.92 14.18 -6.86
CA CYS A 107 10.19 15.00 -5.89
C CYS A 107 10.19 16.48 -6.33
N GLU A 108 9.09 17.16 -5.98
CA GLU A 108 8.98 18.62 -6.07
C GLU A 108 8.55 19.18 -4.71
N ILE A 109 9.03 20.39 -4.39
CA ILE A 109 8.77 21.05 -3.12
C ILE A 109 7.92 22.30 -3.36
N ASP A 110 6.74 22.36 -2.75
CA ASP A 110 5.94 23.59 -2.69
C ASP A 110 6.56 24.55 -1.67
N SER A 111 7.20 25.60 -2.15
CA SER A 111 7.86 26.61 -1.33
C SER A 111 6.90 27.36 -0.40
N ARG A 112 5.60 27.42 -0.72
CA ARG A 112 4.58 28.09 0.11
C ARG A 112 4.21 27.27 1.35
N ARG A 113 4.34 25.93 1.26
CA ARG A 113 4.07 24.99 2.36
C ARG A 113 5.34 24.61 3.12
N CYS A 114 6.51 24.85 2.53
CA CYS A 114 7.79 24.47 3.10
C CYS A 114 8.16 25.36 4.29
N ILE A 115 8.38 24.77 5.46
CA ILE A 115 8.81 25.46 6.68
C ILE A 115 10.33 25.41 6.89
N HIS A 116 11.09 25.02 5.91
CA HIS A 116 12.56 24.96 5.94
C HIS A 116 13.13 24.19 7.13
N CYS A 117 12.55 23.04 7.48
CA CYS A 117 12.96 22.24 8.64
C CYS A 117 14.13 21.28 8.36
N GLY A 118 14.51 21.04 7.10
CA GLY A 118 15.63 20.20 6.68
C GLY A 118 15.41 18.68 6.75
N ARG A 119 14.27 18.19 7.23
CA ARG A 119 14.03 16.74 7.36
C ARG A 119 14.18 15.99 6.04
N CYS A 120 13.68 16.55 4.95
CA CYS A 120 13.79 15.95 3.62
C CYS A 120 15.26 15.82 3.15
N TYR A 121 16.08 16.82 3.44
CA TYR A 121 17.52 16.78 3.16
C TYR A 121 18.19 15.64 3.92
N ILE A 122 18.01 15.60 5.25
CA ILE A 122 18.62 14.55 6.10
C ILE A 122 18.17 13.17 5.62
N SER A 123 16.88 12.96 5.38
CA SER A 123 16.36 11.66 4.93
C SER A 123 16.92 11.24 3.57
N CYS A 124 17.11 12.19 2.66
CA CYS A 124 17.69 11.91 1.35
C CYS A 124 19.19 11.61 1.44
N LEU A 125 19.89 12.30 2.33
CA LEU A 125 21.31 12.06 2.61
C LEU A 125 21.52 10.66 3.21
N ASP A 126 20.77 10.31 4.26
CA ASP A 126 20.84 9.02 4.94
C ASP A 126 20.34 7.88 4.05
N GLY A 127 19.37 8.14 3.18
CA GLY A 127 18.85 7.21 2.18
C GLY A 127 19.82 6.93 1.01
N GLY A 128 20.95 7.62 0.96
CA GLY A 128 22.05 7.37 0.01
C GLY A 128 21.88 7.99 -1.38
N HIS A 129 20.71 8.57 -1.72
CA HIS A 129 20.48 9.16 -3.05
C HIS A 129 21.04 10.58 -3.18
N GLN A 130 21.13 11.32 -2.07
CA GLN A 130 21.72 12.65 -1.97
C GLN A 130 21.21 13.67 -3.02
N ALA A 131 20.00 13.47 -3.47
CA ALA A 131 19.34 14.27 -4.51
C ALA A 131 18.77 15.59 -3.96
N ILE A 132 18.74 15.79 -2.64
CA ILE A 132 18.28 17.04 -2.01
C ILE A 132 19.47 17.70 -1.36
N GLY A 133 19.92 18.82 -1.91
CA GLY A 133 20.92 19.69 -1.32
C GLY A 133 20.31 20.62 -0.27
N TRP A 134 21.16 21.23 0.57
CA TRP A 134 20.73 22.17 1.61
C TRP A 134 21.59 23.43 1.60
N GLU A 135 21.05 24.51 1.08
CA GLU A 135 21.76 25.79 0.98
C GLU A 135 20.94 26.92 1.62
N LYS A 136 21.59 27.69 2.48
CA LYS A 136 20.95 28.86 3.15
C LYS A 136 19.57 28.54 3.75
N ARG A 137 19.47 27.36 4.39
CA ARG A 137 18.24 26.82 4.97
C ARG A 137 17.13 26.50 3.94
N THR A 138 17.49 26.30 2.67
CA THR A 138 16.54 25.99 1.61
C THR A 138 16.91 24.65 0.97
N PRO A 139 15.95 23.72 0.84
CA PRO A 139 16.20 22.46 0.14
C PRO A 139 16.23 22.71 -1.37
N MET A 140 17.25 22.18 -2.04
CA MET A 140 17.42 22.23 -3.49
C MET A 140 17.42 20.80 -4.04
N ILE A 141 16.60 20.56 -5.06
CA ILE A 141 16.44 19.21 -5.63
C ILE A 141 17.28 19.09 -6.89
N ASP A 142 18.15 18.09 -6.93
CA ASP A 142 18.76 17.61 -8.17
C ASP A 142 17.90 16.48 -8.74
N LYS A 143 17.14 16.83 -9.80
CA LYS A 143 16.23 15.88 -10.47
C LYS A 143 16.98 14.72 -11.14
N SER A 144 18.23 14.89 -11.49
CA SER A 144 19.05 13.85 -12.13
C SER A 144 19.44 12.75 -11.17
N LEU A 145 19.60 13.06 -9.89
CA LEU A 145 19.92 12.13 -8.82
C LEU A 145 18.68 11.55 -8.13
N CYS A 146 17.52 12.17 -8.31
CA CYS A 146 16.30 11.76 -7.66
C CYS A 146 15.71 10.50 -8.32
N VAL A 147 15.60 9.43 -7.55
CA VAL A 147 15.02 8.14 -7.99
C VAL A 147 13.53 7.97 -7.64
N GLY A 148 12.90 9.01 -7.09
CA GLY A 148 11.48 8.97 -6.74
C GLY A 148 11.12 8.01 -5.59
N CYS A 149 12.05 7.72 -4.67
CA CYS A 149 11.84 6.75 -3.58
C CYS A 149 10.73 7.16 -2.58
N GLY A 150 10.30 8.43 -2.56
CA GLY A 150 9.21 8.93 -1.73
C GLY A 150 9.55 9.16 -0.25
N LEU A 151 10.76 8.84 0.22
CA LEU A 151 11.11 9.00 1.64
C LEU A 151 10.93 10.44 2.13
N CYS A 152 11.29 11.42 1.30
CA CYS A 152 11.14 12.83 1.63
C CYS A 152 9.68 13.26 1.82
N THR A 153 8.72 12.62 1.14
CA THR A 153 7.29 12.91 1.32
C THR A 153 6.79 12.42 2.68
N LEU A 154 7.28 11.25 3.14
CA LEU A 154 6.87 10.64 4.41
C LEU A 154 7.33 11.45 5.62
N VAL A 155 8.50 12.09 5.53
CA VAL A 155 9.08 12.85 6.65
C VAL A 155 8.69 14.33 6.68
N CYS A 156 7.99 14.81 5.64
CA CYS A 156 7.59 16.21 5.54
C CYS A 156 6.38 16.51 6.45
N PRO A 157 6.53 17.32 7.51
CA PRO A 157 5.45 17.56 8.48
C PRO A 157 4.33 18.43 7.92
N THR A 158 4.59 19.16 6.81
CA THR A 158 3.61 20.06 6.18
C THR A 158 3.13 19.51 4.83
N GLU A 159 3.50 18.27 4.49
CA GLU A 159 3.17 17.65 3.19
C GLU A 159 3.51 18.57 2.00
N ALA A 160 4.60 19.33 2.12
CA ALA A 160 5.05 20.25 1.08
C ALA A 160 5.74 19.56 -0.10
N ILE A 161 5.89 18.23 -0.07
CA ILE A 161 6.63 17.48 -1.09
C ILE A 161 5.68 16.50 -1.78
N SER A 162 5.69 16.54 -3.09
CA SER A 162 4.97 15.59 -3.95
C SER A 162 5.93 14.89 -4.91
N LEU A 163 5.50 13.70 -5.38
CA LEU A 163 6.18 12.99 -6.47
C LEU A 163 5.49 13.32 -7.78
N VAL A 164 6.26 13.71 -8.76
CA VAL A 164 5.80 14.03 -10.11
C VAL A 164 6.53 13.20 -11.16
N ASN A 165 5.89 12.98 -12.31
CA ASN A 165 6.54 12.29 -13.42
C ASN A 165 7.68 13.15 -13.97
N SER A 166 8.82 12.50 -14.21
CA SER A 166 9.84 13.08 -15.09
C SER A 166 9.34 12.89 -16.52
N LEU A 167 8.91 13.99 -17.15
CA LEU A 167 8.60 14.02 -18.58
C LEU A 167 9.88 13.92 -19.38
#